data_b4c2f1b5f8adf5d9a35dfbabfb1907c2
#
_entry.id   b4c2f1b5f8adf5d9a35dfbabfb1907c2
#
_cell.length_a   1.000
_cell.length_b   1.000
_cell.length_c   1.000
_cell.angle_alpha   90.00
_cell.angle_beta   90.00
_cell.angle_gamma   90.00
#
_symmetry.space_group_name_H-M   'P 1'
#
loop_
_entity.id
_entity.type
_entity.pdbx_description
1 polymer ?
#
loop_
_entity_poly.entity_id
_entity_poly.type
_entity_poly.pdbx_seq_one_letter_code
_entity_poly.pdbx_strand_id
1 'polypeptide(L)'
;MKIGVGLPATIPGAFGPDIVEWAIRAEAGPFSSLGVVDRLVYPNHDPLVALSAAAAVTSRVRLMTTVLLTPLRNETVLAQTAASIQSISQGRFSLGLGIGWRKDDLDAAGVPFEGRGTRFEGQLATMRAI
;
A
#
# COMPACT_ATOMS: atom_id res chain seq x y z
N MET A 1 6.88 21.40 9.48
CA MET A 1 5.84 20.63 8.73
C MET A 1 6.51 19.42 8.08
N LYS A 2 5.84 18.26 8.08
CA LYS A 2 6.34 17.05 7.37
C LYS A 2 5.56 16.89 6.08
N ILE A 3 6.26 16.69 4.96
CA ILE A 3 5.63 16.56 3.64
C ILE A 3 5.96 15.17 3.08
N GLY A 4 4.93 14.44 2.67
CA GLY A 4 5.06 13.18 1.93
C GLY A 4 4.85 13.38 0.44
N VAL A 5 5.32 12.45 -0.37
CA VAL A 5 5.08 12.39 -1.83
C VAL A 5 4.58 11.02 -2.23
N GLY A 6 3.74 10.96 -3.26
CA GLY A 6 3.26 9.70 -3.82
C GLY A 6 4.32 9.01 -4.68
N LEU A 7 4.42 7.68 -4.60
CA LEU A 7 5.10 6.89 -5.62
C LEU A 7 4.32 6.95 -6.95
N PRO A 8 4.99 6.92 -8.11
CA PRO A 8 4.33 7.00 -9.42
C PRO A 8 3.65 5.67 -9.82
N ALA A 9 3.17 4.90 -8.85
CA ALA A 9 2.62 3.56 -9.04
C ALA A 9 1.32 3.53 -9.87
N THR A 10 0.58 4.66 -9.91
CA THR A 10 -0.69 4.81 -10.63
C THR A 10 -0.58 5.78 -11.83
N ILE A 11 0.62 6.16 -12.21
CA ILE A 11 0.83 7.03 -13.38
C ILE A 11 0.89 6.15 -14.64
N PRO A 12 -0.01 6.36 -15.63
CA PRO A 12 0.04 5.62 -16.87
C PRO A 12 1.40 5.77 -17.56
N GLY A 13 2.01 4.64 -17.94
CA GLY A 13 3.32 4.62 -18.59
C GLY A 13 4.51 4.63 -17.64
N ALA A 14 4.31 4.72 -16.32
CA ALA A 14 5.39 4.49 -15.37
C ALA A 14 5.74 3.00 -15.30
N PHE A 15 7.03 2.69 -15.37
CA PHE A 15 7.56 1.34 -15.30
C PHE A 15 8.17 1.03 -13.94
N GLY A 16 8.43 -0.27 -13.67
CA GLY A 16 9.03 -0.69 -12.41
C GLY A 16 10.32 0.06 -12.02
N PRO A 17 11.27 0.31 -12.94
CA PRO A 17 12.45 1.13 -12.67
C PRO A 17 12.14 2.55 -12.18
N ASP A 18 11.05 3.17 -12.67
CA ASP A 18 10.66 4.52 -12.24
C ASP A 18 10.24 4.56 -10.77
N ILE A 19 9.62 3.49 -10.26
CA ILE A 19 9.26 3.36 -8.83
C ILE A 19 10.52 3.43 -7.96
N VAL A 20 11.56 2.69 -8.36
CA VAL A 20 12.83 2.62 -7.63
C VAL A 20 13.57 3.95 -7.67
N GLU A 21 13.69 4.53 -8.87
CA GLU A 21 14.37 5.82 -9.06
C GLU A 21 13.67 6.95 -8.30
N TRP A 22 12.33 6.96 -8.31
CA TRP A 22 11.54 7.93 -7.56
C TRP A 22 11.77 7.81 -6.05
N ALA A 23 11.82 6.56 -5.54
CA ALA A 23 12.08 6.31 -4.13
C ALA A 23 13.48 6.81 -3.71
N ILE A 24 14.51 6.57 -4.53
CA ILE A 24 15.87 7.05 -4.30
C ILE A 24 15.91 8.59 -4.28
N ARG A 25 15.26 9.25 -5.23
CA ARG A 25 15.19 10.72 -5.27
C ARG A 25 14.44 11.32 -4.09
N ALA A 26 13.35 10.70 -3.68
CA ALA A 26 12.58 11.14 -2.51
C ALA A 26 13.37 10.95 -1.21
N GLU A 27 14.16 9.87 -1.09
CA GLU A 27 15.06 9.63 0.03
C GLU A 27 16.13 10.74 0.15
N ALA A 28 16.71 11.15 -0.99
CA ALA A 28 17.69 12.23 -1.03
C ALA A 28 17.06 13.63 -0.85
N GLY A 29 15.76 13.76 -1.07
CA GLY A 29 15.02 15.03 -1.02
C GLY A 29 14.48 15.38 0.36
N PRO A 30 13.69 16.47 0.45
CA PRO A 30 13.14 16.96 1.72
C PRO A 30 11.89 16.20 2.21
N PHE A 31 11.52 15.11 1.55
CA PHE A 31 10.29 14.39 1.87
C PHE A 31 10.44 13.52 3.12
N SER A 32 9.38 13.42 3.90
CA SER A 32 9.32 12.61 5.13
C SER A 32 8.71 11.23 4.91
N SER A 33 7.95 11.06 3.84
CA SER A 33 7.25 9.80 3.55
C SER A 33 6.96 9.61 2.08
N LEU A 34 6.84 8.34 1.69
CA LEU A 34 6.36 7.87 0.40
C LEU A 34 4.99 7.21 0.58
N GLY A 35 4.00 7.68 -0.15
CA GLY A 35 2.65 7.12 -0.16
C GLY A 35 2.35 6.36 -1.44
N VAL A 36 1.46 5.38 -1.38
CA VAL A 36 0.93 4.71 -2.56
C VAL A 36 -0.56 4.44 -2.39
N VAL A 37 -1.33 4.69 -3.43
CA VAL A 37 -2.76 4.36 -3.48
C VAL A 37 -2.96 2.95 -4.03
N ASP A 38 -4.10 2.36 -3.68
CA ASP A 38 -4.47 1.03 -4.13
C ASP A 38 -5.66 1.08 -5.08
N ARG A 39 -5.54 0.42 -6.20
CA ARG A 39 -6.59 0.16 -7.16
C ARG A 39 -6.37 -1.25 -7.72
N LEU A 40 -7.44 -1.98 -8.02
CA LEU A 40 -7.36 -3.29 -8.66
C LEU A 40 -7.63 -3.17 -10.17
N VAL A 41 -8.67 -2.45 -10.55
CA VAL A 41 -9.06 -2.25 -11.97
C VAL A 41 -8.48 -0.93 -12.47
N TYR A 42 -7.15 -0.87 -12.56
CA TYR A 42 -6.43 0.28 -13.08
C TYR A 42 -5.00 -0.14 -13.49
N PRO A 43 -4.41 0.42 -14.54
CA PRO A 43 -3.04 0.09 -14.93
C PRO A 43 -2.03 0.68 -13.93
N ASN A 44 -1.85 0.00 -12.81
CA ASN A 44 -0.95 0.38 -11.72
C ASN A 44 -0.17 -0.81 -11.19
N HIS A 45 0.89 -0.52 -10.46
CA HIS A 45 1.61 -1.52 -9.69
C HIS A 45 0.86 -1.85 -8.38
N ASP A 46 0.95 -3.10 -7.93
CA ASP A 46 0.47 -3.46 -6.60
C ASP A 46 1.18 -2.59 -5.54
N PRO A 47 0.43 -1.96 -4.61
CA PRO A 47 1.00 -1.02 -3.66
C PRO A 47 2.01 -1.65 -2.70
N LEU A 48 1.81 -2.91 -2.29
CA LEU A 48 2.72 -3.58 -1.36
C LEU A 48 4.02 -3.98 -2.05
N VAL A 49 3.95 -4.39 -3.32
CA VAL A 49 5.14 -4.68 -4.15
C VAL A 49 5.93 -3.39 -4.38
N ALA A 50 5.28 -2.29 -4.75
CA ALA A 50 5.94 -0.99 -4.96
C ALA A 50 6.61 -0.48 -3.68
N LEU A 51 5.95 -0.60 -2.52
CA LEU A 51 6.53 -0.22 -1.22
C LEU A 51 7.65 -1.15 -0.77
N SER A 52 7.60 -2.43 -1.12
CA SER A 52 8.71 -3.37 -0.85
C SER A 52 9.96 -2.98 -1.63
N ALA A 53 9.81 -2.62 -2.91
CA ALA A 53 10.92 -2.13 -3.72
C ALA A 53 11.51 -0.81 -3.15
N ALA A 54 10.64 0.12 -2.76
CA ALA A 54 11.06 1.36 -2.11
C ALA A 54 11.76 1.10 -0.76
N ALA A 55 11.30 0.13 0.03
CA ALA A 55 11.91 -0.24 1.31
C ALA A 55 13.36 -0.69 1.15
N ALA A 56 13.66 -1.42 0.08
CA ALA A 56 14.99 -1.96 -0.19
C ALA A 56 16.03 -0.89 -0.58
N VAL A 57 15.59 0.28 -1.07
CA VAL A 57 16.46 1.34 -1.58
C VAL A 57 16.41 2.63 -0.75
N THR A 58 15.72 2.62 0.38
CA THR A 58 15.58 3.77 1.28
C THR A 58 15.91 3.38 2.72
N SER A 59 16.29 4.36 3.53
CA SER A 59 16.63 4.15 4.95
C SER A 59 15.94 5.14 5.90
N ARG A 60 15.43 6.25 5.40
CA ARG A 60 14.93 7.38 6.19
C ARG A 60 13.43 7.62 6.02
N VAL A 61 12.94 7.69 4.79
CA VAL A 61 11.53 8.03 4.53
C VAL A 61 10.58 6.95 5.04
N ARG A 62 9.46 7.36 5.62
CA ARG A 62 8.38 6.43 5.96
C ARG A 62 7.68 5.96 4.70
N LEU A 63 7.23 4.72 4.74
CA LEU A 63 6.50 4.08 3.64
C LEU A 63 5.07 3.84 4.08
N MET A 64 4.08 4.21 3.25
CA MET A 64 2.70 4.07 3.67
C MET A 64 1.73 3.78 2.52
N THR A 65 0.75 2.96 2.78
CA THR A 65 -0.43 2.86 1.91
C THR A 65 -1.41 3.99 2.20
N THR A 66 -2.01 4.61 1.13
CA THR A 66 -2.87 5.80 1.27
C THR A 66 -4.13 5.72 0.38
N VAL A 67 -4.93 4.70 0.50
CA VAL A 67 -4.93 3.61 1.45
C VAL A 67 -5.03 2.26 0.74
N LEU A 68 -4.76 1.16 1.42
CA LEU A 68 -4.95 -0.19 0.90
C LEU A 68 -6.43 -0.59 0.97
N LEU A 69 -6.97 -1.17 -0.11
CA LEU A 69 -8.34 -1.69 -0.16
C LEU A 69 -8.39 -3.07 0.52
N THR A 70 -8.57 -3.06 1.83
CA THR A 70 -8.48 -4.26 2.68
C THR A 70 -9.49 -5.36 2.32
N PRO A 71 -10.78 -5.05 2.01
CA PRO A 71 -11.74 -6.09 1.67
C PRO A 71 -11.40 -6.93 0.45
N LEU A 72 -10.49 -6.45 -0.41
CA LEU A 72 -10.05 -7.17 -1.61
C LEU A 72 -9.03 -8.29 -1.30
N ARG A 73 -8.54 -8.39 -0.05
CA ARG A 73 -7.41 -9.24 0.33
C ARG A 73 -7.77 -10.21 1.45
N ASN A 74 -7.06 -11.33 1.51
CA ASN A 74 -7.08 -12.18 2.68
C ASN A 74 -6.29 -11.52 3.82
N GLU A 75 -6.89 -11.39 4.98
CA GLU A 75 -6.33 -10.67 6.14
C GLU A 75 -5.07 -11.31 6.71
N THR A 76 -4.99 -12.63 6.72
CA THR A 76 -3.82 -13.35 7.25
C THR A 76 -2.61 -13.16 6.32
N VAL A 77 -2.82 -13.28 5.00
CA VAL A 77 -1.77 -13.02 4.00
C VAL A 77 -1.35 -11.55 4.04
N LEU A 78 -2.29 -10.63 4.21
CA LEU A 78 -2.02 -9.21 4.32
C LEU A 78 -1.19 -8.90 5.58
N ALA A 79 -1.52 -9.49 6.73
CA ALA A 79 -0.77 -9.31 7.97
C ALA A 79 0.68 -9.80 7.81
N GLN A 80 0.87 -10.98 7.21
CA GLN A 80 2.20 -11.52 6.93
C GLN A 80 3.01 -10.61 6.00
N THR A 81 2.39 -10.13 4.93
CA THR A 81 3.04 -9.22 3.98
C THR A 81 3.42 -7.90 4.65
N ALA A 82 2.52 -7.33 5.45
CA ALA A 82 2.78 -6.09 6.19
C ALA A 82 3.93 -6.25 7.20
N ALA A 83 3.98 -7.36 7.93
CA ALA A 83 5.08 -7.68 8.83
C ALA A 83 6.41 -7.82 8.09
N SER A 84 6.40 -8.43 6.90
CA SER A 84 7.59 -8.56 6.06
C SER A 84 8.11 -7.19 5.60
N ILE A 85 7.24 -6.31 5.12
CA ILE A 85 7.62 -4.94 4.72
C ILE A 85 8.10 -4.14 5.94
N GLN A 86 7.48 -4.30 7.10
CA GLN A 86 7.90 -3.66 8.35
C GLN A 86 9.32 -4.08 8.73
N SER A 87 9.64 -5.35 8.60
CA SER A 87 10.98 -5.88 8.85
C SER A 87 12.00 -5.35 7.85
N ILE A 88 11.73 -5.46 6.54
CA ILE A 88 12.62 -4.98 5.46
C ILE A 88 12.87 -3.47 5.60
N SER A 89 11.85 -2.70 5.92
CA SER A 89 11.93 -1.26 6.10
C SER A 89 12.50 -0.83 7.44
N GLN A 90 12.85 -1.75 8.33
CA GLN A 90 13.36 -1.46 9.68
C GLN A 90 12.42 -0.54 10.48
N GLY A 91 11.11 -0.88 10.47
CA GLY A 91 10.12 -0.16 11.27
C GLY A 91 9.53 1.11 10.62
N ARG A 92 9.83 1.39 9.36
CA ARG A 92 9.35 2.60 8.65
C ARG A 92 8.01 2.43 7.93
N PHE A 93 7.42 1.24 7.94
CA PHE A 93 6.16 0.98 7.25
C PHE A 93 4.95 1.42 8.09
N SER A 94 3.95 1.99 7.42
CA SER A 94 2.65 2.34 7.99
C SER A 94 1.56 1.79 7.07
N LEU A 95 0.75 0.89 7.59
CA LEU A 95 -0.34 0.27 6.85
C LEU A 95 -1.61 1.11 7.01
N GLY A 96 -1.90 1.97 6.03
CA GLY A 96 -3.17 2.69 5.94
C GLY A 96 -4.20 1.82 5.24
N LEU A 97 -5.35 1.62 5.88
CA LEU A 97 -6.39 0.69 5.45
C LEU A 97 -7.70 1.41 5.11
N GLY A 98 -8.41 0.91 4.11
CA GLY A 98 -9.70 1.45 3.70
C GLY A 98 -10.67 0.36 3.23
N ILE A 99 -11.97 0.67 3.27
CA ILE A 99 -13.04 -0.27 2.87
C ILE A 99 -13.28 -0.32 1.36
N GLY A 100 -12.73 0.63 0.60
CA GLY A 100 -13.06 0.80 -0.82
C GLY A 100 -14.44 1.41 -1.06
N TRP A 101 -14.54 2.25 -2.07
CA TRP A 101 -15.79 2.90 -2.48
C TRP A 101 -16.15 2.62 -3.95
N ARG A 102 -15.22 2.10 -4.72
CA ARG A 102 -15.43 1.78 -6.13
C ARG A 102 -15.87 0.34 -6.28
N LYS A 103 -17.05 0.19 -6.88
CA LYS A 103 -17.66 -1.12 -7.07
C LYS A 103 -16.86 -1.99 -8.05
N ASP A 104 -16.25 -1.39 -9.07
CA ASP A 104 -15.44 -2.08 -10.07
C ASP A 104 -14.24 -2.86 -9.45
N ASP A 105 -13.56 -2.28 -8.47
CA ASP A 105 -12.46 -2.95 -7.78
C ASP A 105 -12.95 -4.15 -6.96
N LEU A 106 -14.12 -4.03 -6.30
CA LEU A 106 -14.69 -5.12 -5.52
C LEU A 106 -15.24 -6.23 -6.41
N ASP A 107 -15.95 -5.89 -7.48
CA ASP A 107 -16.47 -6.85 -8.46
C ASP A 107 -15.35 -7.67 -9.10
N ALA A 108 -14.24 -7.02 -9.47
CA ALA A 108 -13.08 -7.70 -10.03
C ALA A 108 -12.41 -8.67 -9.03
N ALA A 109 -12.48 -8.36 -7.74
CA ALA A 109 -11.98 -9.22 -6.67
C ALA A 109 -12.99 -10.32 -6.26
N GLY A 110 -14.20 -10.33 -6.82
CA GLY A 110 -15.27 -11.24 -6.41
C GLY A 110 -15.81 -10.96 -5.00
N VAL A 111 -15.68 -9.71 -4.52
CA VAL A 111 -16.08 -9.30 -3.17
C VAL A 111 -17.36 -8.49 -3.25
N PRO A 112 -18.44 -8.87 -2.53
CA PRO A 112 -19.67 -8.10 -2.49
C PRO A 112 -19.43 -6.66 -2.02
N PHE A 113 -20.05 -5.70 -2.71
CA PHE A 113 -19.98 -4.29 -2.32
C PHE A 113 -20.71 -4.05 -1.01
N GLU A 114 -21.86 -4.71 -0.82
CA GLU A 114 -22.63 -4.70 0.40
C GLU A 114 -21.89 -5.46 1.51
N GLY A 115 -22.00 -4.97 2.74
CA GLY A 115 -21.35 -5.60 3.90
C GLY A 115 -19.82 -5.44 3.97
N ARG A 116 -19.21 -4.70 3.04
CA ARG A 116 -17.74 -4.51 3.03
C ARG A 116 -17.20 -3.84 4.30
N GLY A 117 -18.02 -3.02 4.98
CA GLY A 117 -17.66 -2.42 6.28
C GLY A 117 -17.54 -3.49 7.37
N THR A 118 -18.53 -4.35 7.52
CA THR A 118 -18.52 -5.47 8.49
C THR A 118 -17.38 -6.45 8.18
N ARG A 119 -17.15 -6.73 6.88
CA ARG A 119 -16.00 -7.53 6.45
C ARG A 119 -14.69 -6.90 6.90
N PHE A 120 -14.52 -5.60 6.69
CA PHE A 120 -13.33 -4.86 7.08
C PHE A 120 -13.10 -4.90 8.61
N GLU A 121 -14.15 -4.74 9.42
CA GLU A 121 -14.07 -4.85 10.89
C GLU A 121 -13.59 -6.23 11.31
N GLY A 122 -14.12 -7.30 10.72
CA GLY A 122 -13.68 -8.67 10.97
C GLY A 122 -12.21 -8.89 10.59
N GLN A 123 -11.81 -8.37 9.43
CA GLN A 123 -10.42 -8.44 8.97
C GLN A 123 -9.46 -7.71 9.94
N LEU A 124 -9.84 -6.53 10.42
CA LEU A 124 -9.04 -5.80 11.42
C LEU A 124 -8.90 -6.58 12.72
N ALA A 125 -10.00 -7.23 13.18
CA ALA A 125 -9.95 -8.06 14.38
C ALA A 125 -8.97 -9.23 14.22
N THR A 126 -9.03 -9.94 13.08
CA THR A 126 -8.10 -11.02 12.77
C THR A 126 -6.65 -10.54 12.71
N MET A 127 -6.38 -9.43 12.00
CA MET A 127 -5.02 -8.89 11.86
C MET A 127 -4.41 -8.42 13.19
N ARG A 128 -5.24 -8.04 14.17
CA ARG A 128 -4.77 -7.65 15.51
C ARG A 128 -4.50 -8.84 16.42
N ALA A 129 -5.06 -10.00 16.09
CA ALA A 129 -4.90 -11.23 16.88
C ALA A 129 -3.68 -12.07 16.46
N ILE A 130 -3.08 -11.75 15.32
CA ILE A 130 -1.86 -12.38 14.79
C ILE A 130 -0.63 -11.64 15.29
#